data_fdc8a29ceaf44831a5209a7520db42fa
#
_entry.id   fdc8a29ceaf44831a5209a7520db42fa
#
_cell.length_a   1.000
_cell.length_b   1.000
_cell.length_c   1.000
_cell.angle_alpha   90.00
_cell.angle_beta   90.00
_cell.angle_gamma   90.00
#
_symmetry.space_group_name_H-M   'P 1'
#
loop_
_entity.id
_entity.type
_entity.pdbx_description
1 polymer ?
#
loop_
_entity_poly.entity_id
_entity_poly.type
_entity_poly.pdbx_seq_one_letter_code
_entity_poly.pdbx_strand_id
1 'polypeptide(L)'
;MPKLLYFPLHGRALKIRMLCKHANIAISDENPGKGDWKEWADLKQEFPDRGGLPWFINDDGKVFTQSDAILKTLALQAGYKCDDPWQQFESEWCFETANDYMKKDGILTPFFSPAFGGPEATEE
;
A
#
# COMPACT_ATOMS: atom_id res chain seq x y z
N MET A 1 0.82 -11.02 -15.99
CA MET A 1 1.62 -10.56 -14.84
C MET A 1 0.77 -9.61 -14.01
N PRO A 2 0.63 -9.85 -12.71
CA PRO A 2 -0.18 -8.98 -11.86
C PRO A 2 0.41 -7.56 -11.79
N LYS A 3 -0.45 -6.59 -11.50
CA LYS A 3 -0.10 -5.17 -11.48
C LYS A 3 -0.29 -4.58 -10.09
N LEU A 4 0.64 -3.73 -9.68
CA LEU A 4 0.50 -2.87 -8.51
C LEU A 4 0.36 -1.42 -8.99
N LEU A 5 -0.82 -0.84 -8.77
CA LEU A 5 -1.05 0.57 -9.10
C LEU A 5 -0.82 1.44 -7.87
N TYR A 6 0.16 2.32 -7.95
CA TYR A 6 0.44 3.32 -6.92
C TYR A 6 1.24 4.48 -7.50
N PHE A 7 1.21 5.61 -6.83
CA PHE A 7 2.03 6.77 -7.21
C PHE A 7 3.53 6.46 -7.13
N PRO A 8 4.40 7.23 -7.85
CA PRO A 8 5.84 7.02 -7.85
C PRO A 8 6.49 7.55 -6.56
N LEU A 9 6.02 7.06 -5.44
CA LEU A 9 6.53 7.36 -4.09
C LEU A 9 6.42 6.10 -3.22
N HIS A 10 7.07 6.11 -2.08
CA HIS A 10 7.08 4.95 -1.20
C HIS A 10 5.72 4.69 -0.55
N GLY A 11 5.26 5.59 0.28
CA GLY A 11 3.94 5.55 0.90
C GLY A 11 3.47 4.15 1.32
N ARG A 12 2.20 3.88 1.11
CA ARG A 12 1.57 2.60 1.49
C ARG A 12 1.98 1.42 0.61
N ALA A 13 2.52 1.66 -0.58
CA ALA A 13 2.97 0.60 -1.48
C ALA A 13 4.37 0.08 -1.18
N LEU A 14 5.19 0.82 -0.40
CA LEU A 14 6.57 0.44 -0.12
C LEU A 14 6.69 -0.99 0.41
N LYS A 15 5.91 -1.35 1.42
CA LYS A 15 5.94 -2.68 2.03
C LYS A 15 5.59 -3.80 1.05
N ILE A 16 4.66 -3.54 0.12
CA ILE A 16 4.29 -4.49 -0.94
C ILE A 16 5.45 -4.64 -1.92
N ARG A 17 6.05 -3.54 -2.36
CA ARG A 17 7.22 -3.54 -3.24
C ARG A 17 8.41 -4.30 -2.64
N MET A 18 8.68 -4.05 -1.35
CA MET A 18 9.74 -4.74 -0.61
C MET A 18 9.49 -6.25 -0.54
N LEU A 19 8.28 -6.66 -0.19
CA LEU A 19 7.91 -8.08 -0.17
C LEU A 19 8.06 -8.73 -1.55
N CYS A 20 7.52 -8.11 -2.59
CA CYS A 20 7.62 -8.63 -3.95
C CYS A 20 9.07 -8.79 -4.37
N LYS A 21 9.90 -7.80 -4.07
CA LYS A 21 11.34 -7.87 -4.36
C LYS A 21 12.04 -8.98 -3.59
N HIS A 22 11.77 -9.10 -2.29
CA HIS A 22 12.36 -10.10 -1.42
C HIS A 22 11.95 -11.53 -1.78
N ALA A 23 10.67 -11.72 -2.07
CA ALA A 23 10.09 -13.03 -2.40
C ALA A 23 10.16 -13.40 -3.88
N ASN A 24 10.80 -12.56 -4.72
CA ASN A 24 10.86 -12.73 -6.18
C ASN A 24 9.48 -12.87 -6.84
N ILE A 25 8.48 -12.15 -6.31
CA ILE A 25 7.15 -12.07 -6.92
C ILE A 25 7.22 -11.08 -8.08
N ALA A 26 6.97 -11.56 -9.29
CA ALA A 26 6.94 -10.72 -10.47
C ALA A 26 5.65 -9.88 -10.49
N ILE A 27 5.79 -8.56 -10.53
CA ILE A 27 4.69 -7.60 -10.67
C ILE A 27 5.06 -6.50 -11.65
N SER A 28 4.06 -5.94 -12.32
CA SER A 28 4.17 -4.65 -13.01
C SER A 28 3.79 -3.53 -12.04
N ASP A 29 4.75 -2.70 -11.66
CA ASP A 29 4.53 -1.56 -10.75
C ASP A 29 4.24 -0.31 -11.61
N GLU A 30 3.00 0.13 -11.60
CA GLU A 30 2.49 1.15 -12.52
C GLU A 30 1.98 2.38 -11.77
N ASN A 31 2.30 3.56 -12.29
CA ASN A 31 1.68 4.81 -11.86
C ASN A 31 0.33 4.96 -12.57
N PRO A 32 -0.82 4.98 -11.85
CA PRO A 32 -2.14 5.04 -12.47
C PRO A 32 -2.41 6.35 -13.21
N GLY A 33 -1.68 7.41 -12.89
CA GLY A 33 -1.85 8.70 -13.53
C GLY A 33 -0.74 9.04 -14.52
N LYS A 34 0.24 8.17 -14.75
CA LYS A 34 1.43 8.48 -15.58
C LYS A 34 2.01 9.88 -15.31
N GLY A 35 1.77 10.43 -14.13
CA GLY A 35 2.10 11.80 -13.75
C GLY A 35 0.94 12.79 -13.84
N ASP A 36 -0.21 12.42 -14.38
CA ASP A 36 -1.42 13.24 -14.42
C ASP A 36 -2.50 12.72 -13.45
N TRP A 37 -2.89 13.54 -12.50
CA TRP A 37 -3.95 13.26 -11.53
C TRP A 37 -5.32 13.05 -12.17
N LYS A 38 -5.53 13.54 -13.37
CA LYS A 38 -6.78 13.39 -14.11
C LYS A 38 -7.02 11.94 -14.50
N GLU A 39 -6.01 11.25 -15.01
CA GLU A 39 -6.13 9.81 -15.35
C GLU A 39 -6.48 8.97 -14.13
N TRP A 40 -5.92 9.32 -12.95
CA TRP A 40 -6.31 8.67 -11.70
C TRP A 40 -7.77 8.95 -11.33
N ALA A 41 -8.24 10.19 -11.48
CA ALA A 41 -9.62 10.55 -11.20
C ALA A 41 -10.59 9.80 -12.10
N ASP A 42 -10.28 9.66 -13.38
CA ASP A 42 -11.08 8.91 -14.35
C ASP A 42 -11.13 7.41 -13.99
N LEU A 43 -9.98 6.82 -13.70
CA LEU A 43 -9.88 5.42 -13.26
C LEU A 43 -10.69 5.16 -11.98
N LYS A 44 -10.67 6.10 -11.04
CA LYS A 44 -11.43 6.00 -9.79
C LYS A 44 -12.95 6.06 -10.03
N GLN A 45 -13.41 6.81 -11.04
CA GLN A 45 -14.82 6.84 -11.43
C GLN A 45 -15.28 5.52 -12.04
N GLU A 46 -14.41 4.85 -12.80
CA GLU A 46 -14.69 3.53 -13.37
C GLU A 46 -14.87 2.46 -12.29
N PHE A 47 -14.20 2.63 -11.14
CA PHE A 47 -14.25 1.70 -10.00
C PHE A 47 -14.62 2.41 -8.69
N PRO A 48 -15.82 2.97 -8.55
CA PRO A 48 -16.18 3.84 -7.43
C PRO A 48 -16.12 3.14 -6.06
N ASP A 49 -16.35 1.84 -6.02
CA ASP A 49 -16.38 1.04 -4.79
C ASP A 49 -14.99 0.56 -4.32
N ARG A 50 -13.93 0.87 -5.07
CA ARG A 50 -12.59 0.33 -4.78
C ARG A 50 -11.76 1.18 -3.83
N GLY A 51 -12.19 2.40 -3.54
CA GLY A 51 -11.47 3.29 -2.62
C GLY A 51 -10.13 3.78 -3.19
N GLY A 52 -9.21 4.10 -2.29
CA GLY A 52 -7.90 4.66 -2.63
C GLY A 52 -6.84 3.62 -3.00
N LEU A 53 -5.72 4.13 -3.50
CA LEU A 53 -4.53 3.32 -3.81
C LEU A 53 -3.79 2.87 -2.51
N PRO A 54 -3.02 1.78 -2.56
CA PRO A 54 -2.68 0.98 -3.75
C PRO A 54 -3.78 0.03 -4.19
N TRP A 55 -3.83 -0.26 -5.49
CA TRP A 55 -4.59 -1.36 -6.06
C TRP A 55 -3.66 -2.47 -6.53
N PHE A 56 -4.03 -3.70 -6.28
CA PHE A 56 -3.38 -4.88 -6.83
C PHE A 56 -4.35 -5.56 -7.78
N ILE A 57 -3.93 -5.77 -9.02
CA ILE A 57 -4.74 -6.41 -10.06
C ILE A 57 -4.07 -7.73 -10.41
N ASN A 58 -4.77 -8.83 -10.16
CA ASN A 58 -4.25 -10.15 -10.48
C ASN A 58 -4.32 -10.45 -11.99
N ASP A 59 -3.82 -11.60 -12.41
CA ASP A 59 -3.79 -12.01 -13.82
C ASP A 59 -5.20 -12.18 -14.42
N ASP A 60 -6.21 -12.43 -13.59
CA ASP A 60 -7.62 -12.51 -14.02
C ASP A 60 -8.28 -11.12 -14.14
N GLY A 61 -7.56 -10.06 -13.89
CA GLY A 61 -8.07 -8.67 -13.93
C GLY A 61 -8.86 -8.26 -12.69
N LYS A 62 -8.89 -9.08 -11.64
CA LYS A 62 -9.59 -8.73 -10.39
C LYS A 62 -8.79 -7.72 -9.58
N VAL A 63 -9.47 -6.67 -9.14
CA VAL A 63 -8.90 -5.58 -8.35
C VAL A 63 -9.05 -5.86 -6.86
N PHE A 64 -7.92 -5.79 -6.14
CA PHE A 64 -7.83 -5.88 -4.69
C PHE A 64 -7.34 -4.56 -4.14
N THR A 65 -7.91 -4.15 -3.03
CA THR A 65 -7.58 -2.91 -2.32
C THR A 65 -7.17 -3.21 -0.88
N GLN A 66 -6.75 -2.18 -0.15
CA GLN A 66 -6.19 -2.28 1.21
C GLN A 66 -4.79 -2.87 1.25
N SER A 67 -3.81 -1.99 1.39
CA SER A 67 -2.38 -2.32 1.31
C SER A 67 -1.96 -3.46 2.25
N ASP A 68 -2.55 -3.52 3.44
CA ASP A 68 -2.21 -4.53 4.44
C ASP A 68 -2.78 -5.90 4.09
N ALA A 69 -3.99 -5.94 3.55
CA ALA A 69 -4.59 -7.18 3.07
C ALA A 69 -3.85 -7.71 1.84
N ILE A 70 -3.46 -6.84 0.91
CA ILE A 70 -2.63 -7.20 -0.25
C ILE A 70 -1.29 -7.79 0.22
N LEU A 71 -0.60 -7.10 1.13
CA LEU A 71 0.68 -7.54 1.68
C LEU A 71 0.58 -8.94 2.30
N LYS A 72 -0.39 -9.14 3.19
CA LYS A 72 -0.59 -10.42 3.89
C LYS A 72 -0.93 -11.55 2.93
N THR A 73 -1.76 -11.28 1.93
CA THR A 73 -2.11 -12.29 0.90
C THR A 73 -0.89 -12.71 0.09
N LEU A 74 -0.10 -11.75 -0.39
CA LEU A 74 1.12 -12.04 -1.14
C LEU A 74 2.17 -12.77 -0.29
N ALA A 75 2.28 -12.42 0.99
CA ALA A 75 3.16 -13.11 1.92
C ALA A 75 2.76 -14.58 2.10
N LEU A 76 1.47 -14.86 2.27
CA LEU A 76 0.96 -16.23 2.35
C LEU A 76 1.22 -17.01 1.07
N GLN A 77 1.01 -16.43 -0.10
CA GLN A 77 1.31 -17.05 -1.39
C GLN A 77 2.80 -17.36 -1.56
N ALA A 78 3.67 -16.52 -1.00
CA ALA A 78 5.11 -16.71 -1.00
C ALA A 78 5.63 -17.70 0.07
N GLY A 79 4.74 -18.28 0.86
CA GLY A 79 5.08 -19.27 1.89
C GLY A 79 5.45 -18.68 3.25
N TYR A 80 5.27 -17.38 3.45
CA TYR A 80 5.46 -16.73 4.77
C TYR A 80 4.22 -16.95 5.64
N LYS A 81 4.16 -18.13 6.23
CA LYS A 81 3.07 -18.54 7.11
C LYS A 81 3.63 -18.94 8.47
N CYS A 82 3.02 -18.46 9.53
CA CYS A 82 3.27 -18.95 10.88
C CYS A 82 2.25 -20.03 11.24
N ASP A 83 2.71 -21.22 11.57
CA ASP A 83 1.84 -22.31 12.00
C ASP A 83 1.56 -22.27 13.52
N ASP A 84 2.50 -21.73 14.30
CA ASP A 84 2.31 -21.50 15.72
C ASP A 84 1.52 -20.20 15.97
N PRO A 85 0.41 -20.25 16.74
CA PRO A 85 -0.40 -19.08 17.04
C PRO A 85 0.35 -17.93 17.72
N TRP A 86 1.34 -18.22 18.55
CA TRP A 86 2.12 -17.19 19.25
C TRP A 86 3.13 -16.51 18.33
N GLN A 87 3.72 -17.24 17.40
CA GLN A 87 4.55 -16.63 16.34
C GLN A 87 3.69 -15.76 15.42
N GLN A 88 2.47 -16.20 15.11
CA GLN A 88 1.52 -15.38 14.35
C GLN A 88 1.17 -14.10 15.11
N PHE A 89 0.94 -14.17 16.43
CA PHE A 89 0.71 -13.01 17.28
C PHE A 89 1.89 -12.04 17.24
N GLU A 90 3.13 -12.52 17.39
CA GLU A 90 4.32 -11.65 17.33
C GLU A 90 4.44 -10.94 15.98
N SER A 91 4.18 -11.64 14.89
CA SER A 91 4.16 -11.07 13.55
C SER A 91 3.11 -9.96 13.42
N GLU A 92 1.88 -10.22 13.86
CA GLU A 92 0.80 -9.22 13.85
C GLU A 92 1.10 -8.04 14.79
N TRP A 93 1.68 -8.32 15.96
CA TRP A 93 2.06 -7.27 16.90
C TRP A 93 3.11 -6.32 16.31
N CYS A 94 4.13 -6.84 15.67
CA CYS A 94 5.13 -6.03 14.97
C CYS A 94 4.49 -5.17 13.88
N PHE A 95 3.55 -5.76 13.13
CA PHE A 95 2.86 -5.09 12.05
C PHE A 95 1.95 -3.97 12.54
N GLU A 96 1.12 -4.23 13.55
CA GLU A 96 0.24 -3.23 14.15
C GLU A 96 1.02 -2.11 14.83
N THR A 97 2.12 -2.45 15.51
CA THR A 97 3.01 -1.45 16.13
C THR A 97 3.61 -0.52 15.07
N ALA A 98 4.07 -1.06 13.94
CA ALA A 98 4.57 -0.24 12.84
C ALA A 98 3.47 0.66 12.26
N ASN A 99 2.25 0.14 12.11
CA ASN A 99 1.12 0.94 11.65
C ASN A 99 0.76 2.06 12.63
N ASP A 100 0.85 1.82 13.93
CA ASP A 100 0.59 2.85 14.95
C ASP A 100 1.61 3.98 14.85
N TYR A 101 2.87 3.67 14.65
CA TYR A 101 3.90 4.68 14.41
C TYR A 101 3.62 5.50 13.15
N MET A 102 3.12 4.88 12.10
CA MET A 102 2.77 5.58 10.86
C MET A 102 1.54 6.47 11.00
N LYS A 103 0.64 6.16 11.93
CA LYS A 103 -0.58 6.94 12.20
C LYS A 103 -0.37 8.08 13.19
N LYS A 104 0.67 8.03 14.02
CA LYS A 104 0.96 9.10 15.00
C LYS A 104 1.37 10.38 14.29
N ASP A 105 0.81 11.50 14.78
CA ASP A 105 0.97 12.87 14.29
C ASP A 105 2.42 13.28 14.25
N GLY A 106 3.35 12.93 13.89
CA GLY A 106 4.76 13.31 13.86
C GLY A 106 5.57 12.73 12.72
N ILE A 107 5.23 11.53 12.26
CA ILE A 107 6.05 10.85 11.23
C ILE A 107 5.50 11.11 9.83
N LEU A 108 4.18 11.13 9.65
CA LEU A 108 3.57 11.39 8.35
C LEU A 108 3.14 12.84 8.14
N THR A 109 2.96 13.62 9.21
CA THR A 109 2.55 15.02 9.12
C THR A 109 3.45 15.86 8.22
N PRO A 110 4.79 15.72 8.22
CA PRO A 110 5.64 16.44 7.27
C PRO A 110 5.41 16.07 5.81
N PHE A 111 4.96 14.84 5.52
CA PHE A 111 4.66 14.41 4.15
C PHE A 111 3.30 14.91 3.65
N PHE A 112 2.41 15.29 4.55
CA PHE A 112 1.14 15.94 4.26
C PHE A 112 1.21 17.45 4.44
N SER A 113 2.41 18.03 4.40
CA SER A 113 2.62 19.46 4.42
C SER A 113 1.88 20.18 3.28
N PRO A 114 1.70 21.50 3.34
CA PRO A 114 1.03 22.28 2.29
C PRO A 114 1.58 22.05 0.88
N ALA A 115 2.88 21.70 0.76
CA ALA A 115 3.51 21.33 -0.51
C ALA A 115 2.84 20.13 -1.21
N PHE A 116 2.14 19.27 -0.45
CA PHE A 116 1.40 18.10 -0.95
C PHE A 116 -0.12 18.24 -0.73
N GLY A 117 -0.63 19.45 -0.48
CA GLY A 117 -2.05 19.73 -0.25
C GLY A 117 -2.56 19.35 1.14
N GLY A 118 -1.66 19.12 2.09
CA GLY A 118 -1.99 18.90 3.50
C GLY A 118 -2.28 20.22 4.25
N PRO A 119 -2.83 20.17 5.48
CA PRO A 119 -3.04 21.34 6.30
C PRO A 119 -1.71 22.01 6.67
N GLU A 120 -1.72 23.34 6.83
CA GLU A 120 -0.57 24.06 7.34
C GLU A 120 -0.18 23.51 8.72
N ALA A 121 1.12 23.26 8.93
CA ALA A 121 1.62 22.88 10.23
C ALA A 121 1.36 24.05 11.18
N THR A 122 0.52 23.85 12.20
CA THR A 122 0.39 24.80 13.29
C THR A 122 1.69 24.76 14.08
N GLU A 123 2.38 25.89 14.15
CA GLU A 123 3.50 26.07 15.06
C GLU A 123 2.97 25.96 16.51
N GLU A 124 3.31 24.87 17.18
CA GLU A 124 3.27 24.75 18.63
C GLU A 124 4.69 24.74 19.19
#